data_5f0c45c3c2665e4d2ad8b4b5f8d842e3
#
_entry.id   5f0c45c3c2665e4d2ad8b4b5f8d842e3
#
_cell.length_a   1.000
_cell.length_b   1.000
_cell.length_c   1.000
_cell.angle_alpha   90.00
_cell.angle_beta   90.00
_cell.angle_gamma   90.00
#
_symmetry.space_group_name_H-M   'P 1'
#
loop_
_entity.id
_entity.type
_entity.pdbx_description
1 polymer ?
#
loop_
_entity_poly.entity_id
_entity_poly.type
_entity_poly.pdbx_seq_one_letter_code
_entity_poly.pdbx_strand_id
1 'polypeptide(L)'
;LIILIFIQIILGAFVSGLDAGRIYQTWPLMGNSYIPNDLVIKNLKNIFDFNNHSLVQFYHRNLAYFITFYILALNFFIYKRKIKNLFNPMKFLLLSLILQIILGILTLMSSLNIYLASAHQISSVILVFSSINLYYFRSK
;
A
#
# COMPACT_ATOMS: atom_id res chain seq x y z
N LEU A 1 -11.37 -5.94 -0.74
CA LEU A 1 -9.93 -5.95 -0.98
C LEU A 1 -9.57 -5.27 -2.30
N ILE A 2 -10.10 -5.73 -3.44
CA ILE A 2 -9.77 -5.20 -4.78
C ILE A 2 -9.93 -3.67 -4.83
N ILE A 3 -11.05 -3.13 -4.36
CA ILE A 3 -11.30 -1.68 -4.32
C ILE A 3 -10.23 -0.95 -3.49
N LEU A 4 -9.85 -1.51 -2.33
CA LEU A 4 -8.81 -0.91 -1.48
C LEU A 4 -7.46 -0.85 -2.19
N ILE A 5 -7.09 -1.90 -2.96
CA ILE A 5 -5.85 -1.92 -3.73
C ILE A 5 -5.90 -0.87 -4.85
N PHE A 6 -7.04 -0.67 -5.52
CA PHE A 6 -7.19 0.40 -6.51
C PHE A 6 -7.05 1.80 -5.88
N ILE A 7 -7.66 2.04 -4.72
CA ILE A 7 -7.49 3.31 -3.99
C ILE A 7 -6.02 3.51 -3.61
N GLN A 8 -5.33 2.46 -3.18
CA GLN A 8 -3.90 2.49 -2.87
C GLN A 8 -3.04 2.87 -4.09
N ILE A 9 -3.37 2.34 -5.27
CA ILE A 9 -2.70 2.69 -6.53
C ILE A 9 -2.93 4.17 -6.89
N ILE A 10 -4.16 4.66 -6.74
CA ILE A 10 -4.50 6.07 -6.97
C ILE A 10 -3.69 6.98 -6.03
N LEU A 11 -3.65 6.67 -4.73
CA LEU A 11 -2.82 7.41 -3.78
C LEU A 11 -1.34 7.34 -4.14
N GLY A 12 -0.85 6.18 -4.61
CA GLY A 12 0.52 6.04 -5.11
C GLY A 12 0.81 6.91 -6.33
N ALA A 13 -0.16 7.06 -7.23
CA ALA A 13 -0.04 7.96 -8.37
C ALA A 13 0.05 9.44 -7.93
N PHE A 14 -0.71 9.86 -6.91
CA PHE A 14 -0.57 11.19 -6.30
C PHE A 14 0.80 11.37 -5.65
N VAL A 15 1.29 10.37 -4.89
CA VAL A 15 2.64 10.43 -4.28
C VAL A 15 3.71 10.62 -5.36
N SER A 16 3.62 9.90 -6.47
CA SER A 16 4.56 10.00 -7.58
C SER A 16 4.42 11.31 -8.36
N GLY A 17 3.19 11.72 -8.68
CA GLY A 17 2.91 12.93 -9.47
C GLY A 17 3.27 14.24 -8.76
N LEU A 18 3.22 14.24 -7.43
CA LEU A 18 3.60 15.39 -6.59
C LEU A 18 5.05 15.34 -6.09
N ASP A 19 5.84 14.32 -6.46
CA ASP A 19 7.15 14.05 -5.83
C ASP A 19 7.08 13.97 -4.28
N ALA A 20 5.90 13.62 -3.73
CA ALA A 20 5.62 13.65 -2.30
C ALA A 20 6.53 12.71 -1.49
N GLY A 21 7.05 11.65 -2.10
CA GLY A 21 8.01 10.75 -1.48
C GLY A 21 9.34 11.40 -1.08
N ARG A 22 9.67 12.60 -1.60
CA ARG A 22 10.92 13.30 -1.29
C ARG A 22 10.90 14.00 0.07
N ILE A 23 9.72 14.28 0.64
CA ILE A 23 9.61 15.03 1.90
C ILE A 23 10.06 14.19 3.08
N TYR A 24 9.56 12.96 3.17
CA TYR A 24 9.90 12.02 4.25
C TYR A 24 10.45 10.72 3.66
N GLN A 25 11.77 10.61 3.59
CA GLN A 25 12.49 9.42 3.08
C GLN A 25 12.83 8.41 4.17
N THR A 26 12.13 8.45 5.29
CA THR A 26 12.31 7.58 6.45
C THR A 26 11.18 6.58 6.59
N TRP A 27 11.45 5.42 7.19
CA TRP A 27 10.48 4.39 7.51
C TRP A 27 10.87 3.70 8.83
N PRO A 28 9.94 3.32 9.71
CA PRO A 28 8.47 3.43 9.61
C PRO A 28 7.92 4.84 9.89
N LEU A 29 8.68 5.69 10.53
CA LEU A 29 8.27 7.06 10.88
C LEU A 29 8.36 8.00 9.66
N MET A 30 7.65 9.13 9.72
CA MET A 30 7.77 10.26 8.80
C MET A 30 8.62 11.35 9.45
N GLY A 31 9.95 11.29 9.25
CA GLY A 31 10.90 12.04 10.06
C GLY A 31 11.03 11.44 11.46
N ASN A 32 10.81 12.25 12.48
CA ASN A 32 10.94 11.84 13.89
C ASN A 32 9.61 11.39 14.53
N SER A 33 8.48 11.45 13.80
CA SER A 33 7.15 11.13 14.33
C SER A 33 6.34 10.29 13.34
N TYR A 34 5.27 9.64 13.85
CA TYR A 34 4.35 8.89 13.01
C TYR A 34 3.48 9.81 12.14
N ILE A 35 3.00 10.89 12.73
CA ILE A 35 2.23 11.94 12.03
C ILE A 35 3.22 13.00 11.58
N PRO A 36 3.22 13.41 10.29
CA PRO A 36 4.08 14.48 9.81
C PRO A 36 3.92 15.77 10.61
N ASN A 37 5.04 16.38 11.03
CA ASN A 37 5.02 17.58 11.87
C ASN A 37 4.46 18.83 11.17
N ASP A 38 4.47 18.84 9.84
CA ASP A 38 3.94 19.91 8.98
C ASP A 38 2.44 19.75 8.66
N LEU A 39 1.81 18.64 9.11
CA LEU A 39 0.38 18.45 8.95
C LEU A 39 -0.40 19.28 9.96
N VAL A 40 -0.82 20.46 9.55
CA VAL A 40 -1.70 21.33 10.33
C VAL A 40 -3.14 21.20 9.83
N ILE A 41 -3.94 20.39 10.50
CA ILE A 41 -5.38 20.21 10.20
C ILE A 41 -6.15 21.27 10.97
N LYS A 42 -6.39 22.44 10.36
CA LYS A 42 -7.19 23.53 10.98
C LYS A 42 -8.69 23.38 10.74
N ASN A 43 -9.08 22.69 9.66
CA ASN A 43 -10.48 22.49 9.28
C ASN A 43 -10.64 21.25 8.37
N LEU A 44 -11.89 20.81 8.17
CA LEU A 44 -12.19 19.61 7.37
C LEU A 44 -11.69 19.67 5.92
N LYS A 45 -11.55 20.87 5.34
CA LYS A 45 -11.02 21.02 3.98
C LYS A 45 -9.57 20.57 3.86
N ASN A 46 -8.77 20.75 4.91
CA ASN A 46 -7.37 20.33 4.91
C ASN A 46 -7.18 18.80 4.85
N ILE A 47 -8.19 18.02 5.29
CA ILE A 47 -8.16 16.55 5.24
C ILE A 47 -8.27 16.04 3.79
N PHE A 48 -8.88 16.80 2.90
CA PHE A 48 -9.08 16.44 1.49
C PHE A 48 -8.17 17.25 0.55
N ASP A 49 -7.12 17.88 1.08
CA ASP A 49 -6.16 18.63 0.27
C ASP A 49 -5.12 17.69 -0.34
N PHE A 50 -5.47 17.10 -1.49
CA PHE A 50 -4.56 16.22 -2.23
C PHE A 50 -3.40 16.94 -2.92
N ASN A 51 -3.26 18.26 -2.78
CA ASN A 51 -2.05 19.00 -3.18
C ASN A 51 -1.02 19.05 -2.04
N ASN A 52 -1.40 18.68 -0.81
CA ASN A 52 -0.49 18.59 0.31
C ASN A 52 0.32 17.29 0.25
N HIS A 53 1.61 17.40 -0.08
CA HIS A 53 2.53 16.28 -0.27
C HIS A 53 2.65 15.38 0.98
N SER A 54 2.76 15.98 2.17
CA SER A 54 2.88 15.23 3.43
C SER A 54 1.60 14.45 3.74
N LEU A 55 0.44 15.04 3.47
CA LEU A 55 -0.86 14.39 3.65
C LEU A 55 -1.03 13.19 2.71
N VAL A 56 -0.72 13.38 1.43
CA VAL A 56 -0.85 12.31 0.43
C VAL A 56 0.10 11.14 0.74
N GLN A 57 1.35 11.44 1.12
CA GLN A 57 2.30 10.43 1.54
C GLN A 57 1.83 9.69 2.81
N PHE A 58 1.27 10.43 3.79
CA PHE A 58 0.70 9.87 5.01
C PHE A 58 -0.48 8.94 4.71
N TYR A 59 -1.42 9.34 3.85
CA TYR A 59 -2.55 8.50 3.46
C TYR A 59 -2.12 7.24 2.73
N HIS A 60 -1.18 7.35 1.79
CA HIS A 60 -0.66 6.21 1.06
C HIS A 60 -0.06 5.16 2.02
N ARG A 61 0.75 5.59 3.01
CA ARG A 61 1.35 4.67 4.00
C ARG A 61 0.30 4.03 4.91
N ASN A 62 -0.64 4.83 5.41
CA ASN A 62 -1.67 4.31 6.33
C ASN A 62 -2.61 3.33 5.64
N LEU A 63 -3.01 3.59 4.41
CA LEU A 63 -3.81 2.66 3.64
C LEU A 63 -3.04 1.36 3.34
N ALA A 64 -1.72 1.43 3.08
CA ALA A 64 -0.88 0.25 2.93
C ALA A 64 -0.84 -0.60 4.21
N TYR A 65 -0.72 0.02 5.40
CA TYR A 65 -0.79 -0.70 6.68
C TYR A 65 -2.16 -1.35 6.88
N PHE A 66 -3.23 -0.63 6.58
CA PHE A 66 -4.59 -1.16 6.66
C PHE A 66 -4.81 -2.36 5.73
N ILE A 67 -4.38 -2.27 4.47
CA ILE A 67 -4.45 -3.37 3.49
C ILE A 67 -3.63 -4.58 3.98
N THR A 68 -2.44 -4.33 4.51
CA THR A 68 -1.58 -5.39 5.06
C THR A 68 -2.29 -6.13 6.19
N PHE A 69 -2.82 -5.40 7.17
CA PHE A 69 -3.56 -6.00 8.28
C PHE A 69 -4.80 -6.78 7.78
N TYR A 70 -5.54 -6.22 6.84
CA TYR A 70 -6.71 -6.87 6.25
C TYR A 70 -6.35 -8.20 5.57
N ILE A 71 -5.27 -8.23 4.78
CA ILE A 71 -4.81 -9.45 4.09
C ILE A 71 -4.33 -10.49 5.11
N LEU A 72 -3.61 -10.09 6.16
CA LEU A 72 -3.18 -10.99 7.22
C LEU A 72 -4.37 -11.58 8.01
N ALA A 73 -5.37 -10.77 8.32
CA ALA A 73 -6.60 -11.23 8.96
C ALA A 73 -7.38 -12.24 8.07
N LEU A 74 -7.47 -11.93 6.77
CA LEU A 74 -8.09 -12.82 5.78
C LEU A 74 -7.33 -14.14 5.66
N ASN A 75 -6.01 -14.09 5.63
CA ASN A 75 -5.15 -15.29 5.64
C ASN A 75 -5.41 -16.15 6.88
N PHE A 76 -5.40 -15.54 8.07
CA PHE A 76 -5.69 -16.25 9.32
C PHE A 76 -7.07 -16.93 9.27
N PHE A 77 -8.09 -16.23 8.78
CA PHE A 77 -9.45 -16.78 8.65
C PHE A 77 -9.50 -17.99 7.71
N ILE A 78 -8.89 -17.89 6.51
CA ILE A 78 -8.85 -18.96 5.49
C ILE A 78 -8.18 -20.23 6.07
N TYR A 79 -7.03 -20.08 6.73
CA TYR A 79 -6.31 -21.21 7.31
C TYR A 79 -7.03 -21.79 8.53
N LYS A 80 -7.59 -20.95 9.42
CA LYS A 80 -8.38 -21.40 10.57
C LYS A 80 -9.62 -22.21 10.15
N ARG A 81 -10.29 -21.76 9.07
CA ARG A 81 -11.47 -22.42 8.52
C ARG A 81 -11.13 -23.59 7.59
N LYS A 82 -9.85 -23.85 7.34
CA LYS A 82 -9.35 -24.93 6.46
C LYS A 82 -9.97 -24.90 5.05
N ILE A 83 -10.14 -23.72 4.48
CA ILE A 83 -10.70 -23.53 3.12
C ILE A 83 -9.60 -23.83 2.10
N LYS A 84 -9.38 -25.12 1.84
CA LYS A 84 -8.21 -25.65 1.08
C LYS A 84 -8.07 -25.09 -0.33
N ASN A 85 -9.17 -24.86 -1.04
CA ASN A 85 -9.19 -24.27 -2.39
C ASN A 85 -8.61 -22.85 -2.44
N LEU A 86 -8.60 -22.12 -1.30
CA LEU A 86 -8.05 -20.77 -1.21
C LEU A 86 -6.58 -20.72 -0.75
N PHE A 87 -5.97 -21.83 -0.37
CA PHE A 87 -4.61 -21.82 0.17
C PHE A 87 -3.56 -21.33 -0.85
N ASN A 88 -3.59 -21.83 -2.09
CA ASN A 88 -2.65 -21.42 -3.13
C ASN A 88 -2.88 -19.97 -3.60
N PRO A 89 -4.13 -19.54 -3.92
CA PRO A 89 -4.40 -18.13 -4.19
C PRO A 89 -3.96 -17.19 -3.07
N MET A 90 -4.16 -17.59 -1.80
CA MET A 90 -3.77 -16.79 -0.64
C MET A 90 -2.26 -16.68 -0.48
N LYS A 91 -1.50 -17.76 -0.72
CA LYS A 91 -0.04 -17.73 -0.75
C LYS A 91 0.48 -16.77 -1.82
N PHE A 92 -0.10 -16.81 -3.02
CA PHE A 92 0.27 -15.90 -4.10
C PHE A 92 0.01 -14.44 -3.74
N LEU A 93 -1.14 -14.15 -3.11
CA LEU A 93 -1.47 -12.81 -2.63
C LEU A 93 -0.49 -12.33 -1.55
N LEU A 94 -0.12 -13.20 -0.59
CA LEU A 94 0.86 -12.84 0.45
C LEU A 94 2.25 -12.56 -0.12
N LEU A 95 2.72 -13.38 -1.07
CA LEU A 95 4.01 -13.14 -1.73
C LEU A 95 4.00 -11.82 -2.52
N SER A 96 2.91 -11.52 -3.23
CA SER A 96 2.75 -10.24 -3.94
C SER A 96 2.72 -9.05 -2.98
N LEU A 97 2.08 -9.19 -1.82
CA LEU A 97 2.04 -8.16 -0.78
C LEU A 97 3.43 -7.91 -0.19
N ILE A 98 4.17 -8.97 0.16
CA ILE A 98 5.54 -8.86 0.69
C ILE A 98 6.44 -8.14 -0.32
N LEU A 99 6.37 -8.52 -1.59
CA LEU A 99 7.11 -7.86 -2.66
C LEU A 99 6.77 -6.37 -2.75
N GLN A 100 5.49 -6.00 -2.68
CA GLN A 100 5.04 -4.61 -2.68
C GLN A 100 5.59 -3.80 -1.50
N ILE A 101 5.55 -4.35 -0.30
CA ILE A 101 6.05 -3.68 0.90
C ILE A 101 7.56 -3.45 0.78
N ILE A 102 8.33 -4.48 0.40
CA ILE A 102 9.78 -4.38 0.25
C ILE A 102 10.15 -3.33 -0.79
N LEU A 103 9.55 -3.39 -1.98
CA LEU A 103 9.84 -2.44 -3.06
C LEU A 103 9.43 -1.01 -2.67
N GLY A 104 8.31 -0.83 -1.98
CA GLY A 104 7.88 0.49 -1.52
C GLY A 104 8.84 1.11 -0.50
N ILE A 105 9.30 0.32 0.48
CA ILE A 105 10.28 0.78 1.49
C ILE A 105 11.62 1.09 0.82
N LEU A 106 12.12 0.22 -0.05
CA LEU A 106 13.36 0.42 -0.77
C LEU A 106 13.30 1.66 -1.68
N THR A 107 12.20 1.86 -2.40
CA THR A 107 11.98 3.06 -3.23
C THR A 107 12.11 4.33 -2.39
N LEU A 108 11.47 4.34 -1.23
CA LEU A 108 11.50 5.49 -0.34
C LEU A 108 12.90 5.75 0.22
N MET A 109 13.57 4.73 0.76
CA MET A 109 14.88 4.84 1.41
C MET A 109 16.03 5.05 0.42
N SER A 110 15.84 4.77 -0.86
CA SER A 110 16.82 5.00 -1.94
C SER A 110 16.71 6.37 -2.59
N SER A 111 16.08 7.35 -1.92
CA SER A 111 15.83 8.68 -2.48
C SER A 111 15.05 8.64 -3.80
N LEU A 112 14.06 7.72 -3.87
CA LEU A 112 13.19 7.51 -5.04
C LEU A 112 13.94 7.06 -6.30
N ASN A 113 14.85 6.08 -6.15
CA ASN A 113 15.51 5.48 -7.29
C ASN A 113 14.47 5.03 -8.34
N ILE A 114 14.65 5.49 -9.59
CA ILE A 114 13.66 5.29 -10.67
C ILE A 114 13.38 3.81 -10.97
N TYR A 115 14.40 2.95 -10.90
CA TYR A 115 14.23 1.51 -11.15
C TYR A 115 13.39 0.84 -10.07
N LEU A 116 13.62 1.21 -8.79
CA LEU A 116 12.83 0.70 -7.67
C LEU A 116 11.41 1.23 -7.70
N ALA A 117 11.23 2.52 -8.03
CA ALA A 117 9.92 3.13 -8.18
C ALA A 117 9.11 2.45 -9.30
N SER A 118 9.73 2.22 -10.46
CA SER A 118 9.10 1.51 -11.58
C SER A 118 8.77 0.06 -11.23
N ALA A 119 9.68 -0.65 -10.55
CA ALA A 119 9.44 -2.01 -10.09
C ALA A 119 8.27 -2.08 -9.09
N HIS A 120 8.18 -1.12 -8.16
CA HIS A 120 7.07 -1.01 -7.23
C HIS A 120 5.73 -0.75 -7.94
N GLN A 121 5.72 0.13 -8.95
CA GLN A 121 4.52 0.40 -9.76
C GLN A 121 4.10 -0.84 -10.57
N ILE A 122 5.02 -1.49 -11.27
CA ILE A 122 4.73 -2.68 -12.08
C ILE A 122 4.24 -3.83 -11.19
N SER A 123 4.89 -4.07 -10.05
CA SER A 123 4.48 -5.15 -9.13
C SER A 123 3.12 -4.91 -8.48
N SER A 124 2.61 -3.66 -8.47
CA SER A 124 1.23 -3.38 -8.01
C SER A 124 0.18 -4.08 -8.88
N VAL A 125 0.44 -4.25 -10.17
CA VAL A 125 -0.42 -5.00 -11.11
C VAL A 125 -0.48 -6.48 -10.69
N ILE A 126 0.64 -7.05 -10.24
CA ILE A 126 0.70 -8.44 -9.73
C ILE A 126 -0.18 -8.56 -8.47
N LEU A 127 -0.17 -7.56 -7.58
CA LEU A 127 -1.01 -7.55 -6.39
C LEU A 127 -2.50 -7.46 -6.74
N VAL A 128 -2.89 -6.65 -7.72
CA VAL A 128 -4.26 -6.60 -8.24
C VAL A 128 -4.66 -7.96 -8.79
N PHE A 129 -3.82 -8.54 -9.67
CA PHE A 129 -4.11 -9.83 -10.29
C PHE A 129 -4.25 -10.95 -9.24
N SER A 130 -3.38 -10.99 -8.24
CA SER A 130 -3.45 -11.98 -7.15
C SER A 130 -4.71 -11.81 -6.30
N SER A 131 -5.19 -10.57 -6.10
CA SER A 131 -6.45 -10.32 -5.39
C SER A 131 -7.68 -10.76 -6.18
N ILE A 132 -7.67 -10.57 -7.50
CA ILE A 132 -8.71 -11.07 -8.42
C ILE A 132 -8.70 -12.59 -8.45
N ASN A 133 -7.53 -13.20 -8.50
CA ASN A 133 -7.37 -14.66 -8.47
C ASN A 133 -7.97 -15.25 -7.18
N LEU A 134 -7.70 -14.66 -6.01
CA LEU A 134 -8.31 -15.09 -4.75
C LEU A 134 -9.83 -14.98 -4.80
N TYR A 135 -10.36 -13.88 -5.35
CA TYR A 135 -11.80 -13.68 -5.50
C TYR A 135 -12.43 -14.74 -6.41
N TYR A 136 -11.80 -15.06 -7.53
CA TYR A 136 -12.26 -16.08 -8.47
C TYR A 136 -12.38 -17.47 -7.82
N PHE A 137 -11.36 -17.90 -7.06
CA PHE A 137 -11.40 -19.19 -6.37
C PHE A 137 -12.36 -19.22 -5.18
N ARG A 138 -12.73 -18.06 -4.62
CA ARG A 138 -13.79 -17.97 -3.60
C ARG A 138 -15.19 -18.17 -4.19
N SER A 139 -15.40 -17.75 -5.42
CA SER A 139 -16.74 -17.80 -6.08
C SER A 139 -17.06 -19.17 -6.68
N LYS A 140 -16.11 -20.09 -6.70
CA LYS A 140 -16.28 -21.52 -7.07
C LYS A 140 -16.47 -22.40 -5.85
#